data_4958988ac47dd1e643e70773643ac442
#
_entry.id   4958988ac47dd1e643e70773643ac442
#
_cell.length_a   1.000
_cell.length_b   1.000
_cell.length_c   1.000
_cell.angle_alpha   90.00
_cell.angle_beta   90.00
_cell.angle_gamma   90.00
#
_symmetry.space_group_name_H-M   'P 1'
#
loop_
_entity.id
_entity.type
_entity.pdbx_description
1 polymer ?
#
loop_
_entity_poly.entity_id
_entity_poly.type
_entity_poly.pdbx_seq_one_letter_code
_entity_poly.pdbx_strand_id
1 'polypeptide(L)'
;MRSGAAAPPAPAPDQRSPPGWCRAVDRRAGSPDNGQVTTHRLPTPDADRTSRLREALLTAGFTADGLLELLGAPAYTALARNETVPALRATRGGSPLEALARLFLLQHPVPYRQALRALPVEECLADGWLLRDGEEVRSGVDVRPYGGPEGQDWWIVSDLGCAVGGAGGVPVPADQQDGGPPGTAGARPRAGGEDDAGLVLGVGGASTTLAGITVRTPVARALDLGTGSGIQALHAVGHARRVTATDVNPRALAFARLTLALSGAGEAEFRQGSLFEPVQSERFDLIVSNPPFVISPGARLTYRDGGMAGDELCRTLVERSAEHLTDGGYCQLLANWEHTGSADWRERLAAWVPSGCDAWIVQRDVQDVTEYAELWLRDAGDHRAGRERYAARYDAWLEEFERRGTKAVGFGWITLRRSGSESPSVTVDEWPHPVQQPLGEAVREHFARQDFLRRTDDAELLTTTLKLADGVLQEQVGPPGAEDPEHVVLRQEFGMRRAARVDTVGAGFAGVCDGTLSAGRILDAIAQLLGEDPVVLRDRMPESIRMLVGQGFLEPVEG
;
A
#
# COMPACT_ATOMS: atom_id res chain seq x y z
N MET A 1 45.29 -41.86 14.42
CA MET A 1 43.96 -41.90 15.00
C MET A 1 43.77 -40.61 15.81
N ARG A 2 43.20 -39.59 15.24
CA ARG A 2 42.81 -38.36 15.93
C ARG A 2 41.37 -38.11 15.60
N SER A 3 40.49 -38.22 16.59
CA SER A 3 39.08 -37.93 16.50
C SER A 3 38.88 -36.40 16.34
N GLY A 4 38.31 -36.00 15.22
CA GLY A 4 37.89 -34.64 15.02
C GLY A 4 36.47 -34.48 15.60
N ALA A 5 36.34 -33.72 16.68
CA ALA A 5 35.05 -33.26 17.19
C ALA A 5 34.53 -32.14 16.28
N ALA A 6 33.35 -32.35 15.71
CA ALA A 6 32.66 -31.35 14.97
C ALA A 6 32.18 -30.23 15.92
N ALA A 7 32.41 -28.99 15.55
CA ALA A 7 31.90 -27.82 16.25
C ALA A 7 30.37 -27.78 16.20
N PRO A 8 29.67 -27.31 17.25
CA PRO A 8 28.24 -27.18 17.26
C PRO A 8 27.79 -26.12 16.24
N PRO A 9 26.61 -26.27 15.64
CA PRO A 9 26.06 -25.27 14.72
C PRO A 9 25.81 -23.96 15.45
N ALA A 10 26.07 -22.86 14.75
CA ALA A 10 25.81 -21.51 15.23
C ALA A 10 24.30 -21.36 15.54
N PRO A 11 23.94 -20.61 16.60
CA PRO A 11 22.52 -20.37 16.91
C PRO A 11 21.85 -19.62 15.76
N ALA A 12 20.62 -20.03 15.43
CA ALA A 12 19.77 -19.35 14.48
C ALA A 12 19.57 -17.87 14.89
N PRO A 13 19.51 -16.92 13.96
CA PRO A 13 19.29 -15.52 14.29
C PRO A 13 17.97 -15.36 15.01
N ASP A 14 17.99 -14.62 16.12
CA ASP A 14 16.83 -14.27 16.92
C ASP A 14 15.80 -13.51 16.06
N GLN A 15 14.66 -14.11 15.81
CA GLN A 15 13.57 -13.58 14.98
C GLN A 15 12.78 -12.44 15.65
N ARG A 16 13.31 -11.84 16.74
CA ARG A 16 12.65 -10.78 17.50
C ARG A 16 13.34 -9.41 17.38
N SER A 17 13.98 -9.14 16.28
CA SER A 17 14.40 -7.76 16.00
C SER A 17 13.20 -7.01 15.41
N PRO A 18 12.81 -5.84 15.96
CA PRO A 18 11.77 -5.02 15.38
C PRO A 18 12.15 -4.66 13.94
N PRO A 19 11.17 -4.59 13.01
CA PRO A 19 11.45 -4.25 11.62
C PRO A 19 12.31 -3.00 11.55
N GLY A 20 13.32 -2.98 10.68
CA GLY A 20 14.41 -2.00 10.66
C GLY A 20 14.05 -0.52 10.44
N TRP A 21 12.78 -0.20 10.33
CA TRP A 21 12.24 1.16 10.18
C TRP A 21 12.02 1.92 11.50
N CYS A 22 12.15 1.28 12.68
CA CYS A 22 11.97 1.89 13.99
C CYS A 22 13.23 2.42 14.68
N ARG A 23 14.42 2.42 14.03
CA ARG A 23 15.64 2.92 14.69
C ARG A 23 15.79 4.43 14.54
N ALA A 24 15.49 5.15 15.61
CA ALA A 24 15.83 6.56 15.77
C ALA A 24 17.36 6.76 15.85
N VAL A 25 17.90 7.65 15.03
CA VAL A 25 19.29 8.09 15.10
C VAL A 25 19.37 9.38 15.93
N ASP A 26 20.18 9.33 16.98
CA ASP A 26 20.52 10.45 17.84
C ASP A 26 21.32 11.51 17.04
N ARG A 27 20.77 12.73 16.88
CA ARG A 27 21.49 13.86 16.27
C ARG A 27 21.94 14.83 17.34
N ARG A 28 23.23 14.77 17.66
CA ARG A 28 23.97 15.91 18.22
C ARG A 28 24.67 16.64 17.06
N ALA A 29 24.04 17.68 16.54
CA ALA A 29 24.74 18.82 15.94
C ALA A 29 23.75 19.98 15.90
N GLY A 30 24.06 21.03 16.62
CA GLY A 30 23.24 22.22 16.75
C GLY A 30 23.15 23.00 15.44
N SER A 31 21.97 23.52 15.20
CA SER A 31 21.75 24.70 14.37
C SER A 31 20.77 25.62 15.11
N PRO A 32 21.10 26.89 15.29
CA PRO A 32 20.18 27.82 15.90
C PRO A 32 19.28 28.38 14.79
N ASP A 33 18.03 28.01 14.78
CA ASP A 33 17.00 28.96 14.34
C ASP A 33 15.61 28.55 14.81
N ASN A 34 14.98 29.43 15.56
CA ASN A 34 13.59 29.42 15.93
C ASN A 34 12.73 29.77 14.68
N GLY A 35 12.57 28.81 13.76
CA GLY A 35 11.71 28.99 12.60
C GLY A 35 10.29 28.55 12.92
N GLN A 36 9.39 29.49 13.12
CA GLN A 36 7.95 29.31 12.94
C GLN A 36 7.71 28.58 11.62
N VAL A 37 6.84 27.56 11.62
CA VAL A 37 6.32 26.95 10.39
C VAL A 37 5.45 28.01 9.71
N THR A 38 6.07 28.82 8.86
CA THR A 38 5.32 29.63 7.91
C THR A 38 4.74 28.67 6.89
N THR A 39 3.42 28.53 6.82
CA THR A 39 2.72 27.94 5.68
C THR A 39 3.14 28.75 4.44
N HIS A 40 4.15 28.25 3.74
CA HIS A 40 4.62 28.91 2.52
C HIS A 40 3.48 28.92 1.49
N ARG A 41 3.37 30.02 0.77
CA ARG A 41 2.46 30.16 -0.36
C ARG A 41 2.72 28.99 -1.33
N LEU A 42 1.65 28.28 -1.70
CA LEU A 42 1.75 27.18 -2.67
C LEU A 42 2.22 27.72 -4.04
N PRO A 43 2.97 26.93 -4.80
CA PRO A 43 3.28 27.25 -6.17
C PRO A 43 2.02 27.50 -7.00
N THR A 44 2.06 28.53 -7.84
CA THR A 44 0.95 28.93 -8.73
C THR A 44 1.43 29.11 -10.17
N PRO A 45 2.04 28.07 -10.79
CA PRO A 45 2.49 28.15 -12.16
C PRO A 45 1.32 28.11 -13.13
N ASP A 46 1.52 28.71 -14.32
CA ASP A 46 0.68 28.40 -15.48
C ASP A 46 1.12 27.09 -16.16
N ALA A 47 0.35 26.63 -17.14
CA ALA A 47 0.60 25.37 -17.83
C ALA A 47 1.96 25.36 -18.57
N ASP A 48 2.35 26.50 -19.19
CA ASP A 48 3.60 26.59 -19.95
C ASP A 48 4.81 26.54 -19.03
N ARG A 49 4.77 27.21 -17.89
CA ARG A 49 5.84 27.19 -16.89
C ARG A 49 5.96 25.81 -16.24
N THR A 50 4.83 25.16 -15.96
CA THR A 50 4.83 23.79 -15.44
C THR A 50 5.48 22.83 -16.44
N SER A 51 5.17 22.97 -17.74
CA SER A 51 5.79 22.16 -18.80
C SER A 51 7.29 22.40 -18.88
N ARG A 52 7.78 23.65 -18.81
CA ARG A 52 9.21 23.97 -18.79
C ARG A 52 9.93 23.42 -17.57
N LEU A 53 9.29 23.49 -16.39
CA LEU A 53 9.84 22.86 -15.18
C LEU A 53 9.96 21.35 -15.36
N ARG A 54 8.89 20.69 -15.85
CA ARG A 54 8.89 19.25 -16.13
C ARG A 54 10.00 18.86 -17.11
N GLU A 55 10.17 19.60 -18.20
CA GLU A 55 11.23 19.37 -19.17
C GLU A 55 12.64 19.52 -18.54
N ALA A 56 12.83 20.50 -17.66
CA ALA A 56 14.08 20.67 -16.93
C ALA A 56 14.37 19.49 -15.99
N LEU A 57 13.35 18.98 -15.27
CA LEU A 57 13.48 17.81 -14.42
C LEU A 57 13.88 16.56 -15.24
N LEU A 58 13.22 16.32 -16.37
CA LEU A 58 13.55 15.21 -17.28
C LEU A 58 14.97 15.36 -17.86
N THR A 59 15.32 16.55 -18.36
CA THR A 59 16.63 16.81 -18.94
C THR A 59 17.77 16.60 -17.95
N ALA A 60 17.54 16.93 -16.68
CA ALA A 60 18.52 16.70 -15.63
C ALA A 60 18.55 15.24 -15.11
N GLY A 61 17.62 14.40 -15.57
CA GLY A 61 17.47 13.02 -15.09
C GLY A 61 16.90 12.91 -13.66
N PHE A 62 16.12 13.91 -13.21
CA PHE A 62 15.48 13.88 -11.90
C PHE A 62 14.25 12.97 -11.92
N THR A 63 14.50 11.68 -12.07
CA THR A 63 13.55 10.58 -12.15
C THR A 63 13.82 9.59 -11.03
N ALA A 64 12.94 8.62 -10.82
CA ALA A 64 13.13 7.57 -9.82
C ALA A 64 14.43 6.78 -10.10
N ASP A 65 14.63 6.36 -11.36
CA ASP A 65 15.81 5.62 -11.78
C ASP A 65 17.09 6.47 -11.72
N GLY A 66 17.01 7.72 -12.19
CA GLY A 66 18.15 8.64 -12.13
C GLY A 66 18.62 8.93 -10.71
N LEU A 67 17.69 9.02 -9.74
CA LEU A 67 18.05 9.15 -8.32
C LEU A 67 18.69 7.87 -7.77
N LEU A 68 18.18 6.70 -8.15
CA LEU A 68 18.77 5.42 -7.72
C LEU A 68 20.20 5.27 -8.25
N GLU A 69 20.42 5.61 -9.54
CA GLU A 69 21.73 5.58 -10.16
C GLU A 69 22.70 6.59 -9.50
N LEU A 70 22.25 7.83 -9.27
CA LEU A 70 23.05 8.87 -8.62
C LEU A 70 23.48 8.50 -7.20
N LEU A 71 22.52 8.05 -6.39
CA LEU A 71 22.74 7.81 -4.95
C LEU A 71 23.37 6.45 -4.67
N GLY A 72 23.11 5.48 -5.53
CA GLY A 72 23.41 4.08 -5.31
C GLY A 72 22.55 3.45 -4.19
N ALA A 73 22.44 2.14 -4.19
CA ALA A 73 21.58 1.41 -3.26
C ALA A 73 21.81 1.75 -1.77
N PRO A 74 23.06 1.92 -1.25
CA PRO A 74 23.27 2.21 0.17
C PRO A 74 22.70 3.57 0.59
N ALA A 75 22.91 4.64 -0.20
CA ALA A 75 22.42 5.97 0.14
C ALA A 75 20.92 6.07 -0.09
N TYR A 76 20.40 5.42 -1.13
CA TYR A 76 18.97 5.34 -1.41
C TYR A 76 18.22 4.62 -0.28
N THR A 77 18.71 3.45 0.17
CA THR A 77 18.12 2.71 1.30
C THR A 77 18.24 3.48 2.62
N ALA A 78 19.30 4.30 2.80
CA ALA A 78 19.42 5.16 3.97
C ALA A 78 18.31 6.23 4.01
N LEU A 79 17.89 6.78 2.87
CA LEU A 79 16.77 7.70 2.79
C LEU A 79 15.46 7.07 3.27
N ALA A 80 15.23 5.79 2.96
CA ALA A 80 14.07 5.04 3.47
C ALA A 80 14.02 4.95 5.01
N ARG A 81 15.17 5.12 5.66
CA ARG A 81 15.29 5.20 7.13
C ARG A 81 15.40 6.63 7.66
N ASN A 82 15.04 7.63 6.86
CA ASN A 82 15.17 9.06 7.18
C ASN A 82 16.62 9.54 7.42
N GLU A 83 17.63 8.81 6.89
CA GLU A 83 19.02 9.20 7.00
C GLU A 83 19.51 9.87 5.72
N THR A 84 19.80 11.17 5.81
CA THR A 84 20.12 12.00 4.64
C THR A 84 21.62 12.15 4.38
N VAL A 85 22.49 11.85 5.37
CA VAL A 85 23.93 12.10 5.26
C VAL A 85 24.57 11.36 4.08
N PRO A 86 24.27 10.08 3.80
CA PRO A 86 24.83 9.41 2.62
C PRO A 86 24.44 10.08 1.30
N ALA A 87 23.16 10.50 1.16
CA ALA A 87 22.69 11.20 -0.02
C ALA A 87 23.31 12.60 -0.18
N LEU A 88 23.46 13.35 0.91
CA LEU A 88 24.20 14.61 0.91
C LEU A 88 25.67 14.45 0.50
N ARG A 89 26.29 13.32 0.82
CA ARG A 89 27.65 13.01 0.37
C ARG A 89 27.70 12.67 -1.11
N ALA A 90 26.73 11.90 -1.61
CA ALA A 90 26.65 11.50 -3.01
C ALA A 90 26.35 12.67 -3.97
N THR A 91 25.81 13.78 -3.44
CA THR A 91 25.38 14.96 -4.23
C THR A 91 26.33 16.17 -4.10
N ARG A 92 27.65 15.95 -3.91
CA ARG A 92 28.64 17.03 -3.73
C ARG A 92 29.23 17.58 -5.02
N GLY A 93 29.08 16.88 -6.13
CA GLY A 93 29.73 17.21 -7.41
C GLY A 93 29.17 18.45 -8.09
N GLY A 94 27.92 18.80 -7.84
CA GLY A 94 27.30 20.01 -8.37
C GLY A 94 26.75 19.89 -9.79
N SER A 95 26.46 18.67 -10.24
CA SER A 95 25.72 18.43 -11.49
C SER A 95 24.26 18.92 -11.39
N PRO A 96 23.54 19.09 -12.51
CA PRO A 96 22.11 19.44 -12.49
C PRO A 96 21.27 18.47 -11.64
N LEU A 97 21.44 17.16 -11.79
CA LEU A 97 20.72 16.15 -11.01
C LEU A 97 21.02 16.25 -9.52
N GLU A 98 22.29 16.42 -9.15
CA GLU A 98 22.67 16.60 -7.74
C GLU A 98 22.07 17.89 -7.12
N ALA A 99 21.99 18.97 -7.90
CA ALA A 99 21.34 20.19 -7.46
C ALA A 99 19.85 19.99 -7.18
N LEU A 100 19.14 19.28 -8.08
CA LEU A 100 17.72 18.97 -7.92
C LEU A 100 17.49 18.01 -6.74
N ALA A 101 18.31 16.98 -6.58
CA ALA A 101 18.24 16.08 -5.44
C ALA A 101 18.42 16.83 -4.12
N ARG A 102 19.36 17.78 -4.05
CA ARG A 102 19.55 18.62 -2.87
C ARG A 102 18.36 19.51 -2.60
N LEU A 103 17.86 20.24 -3.60
CA LEU A 103 16.74 21.17 -3.46
C LEU A 103 15.46 20.45 -3.06
N PHE A 104 14.99 19.55 -3.88
CA PHE A 104 13.65 18.99 -3.77
C PHE A 104 13.57 17.76 -2.86
N LEU A 105 14.53 16.84 -2.95
CA LEU A 105 14.50 15.62 -2.14
C LEU A 105 15.10 15.79 -0.75
N LEU A 106 16.28 16.42 -0.66
CA LEU A 106 17.00 16.61 0.60
C LEU A 106 16.66 17.92 1.32
N GLN A 107 15.91 18.80 0.66
CA GLN A 107 15.49 20.11 1.17
C GLN A 107 16.67 20.95 1.68
N HIS A 108 17.79 20.89 0.95
CA HIS A 108 19.04 21.56 1.27
C HIS A 108 19.27 22.74 0.31
N PRO A 109 19.69 23.91 0.80
CA PRO A 109 20.02 25.05 -0.04
C PRO A 109 21.09 24.73 -1.09
N VAL A 110 20.99 25.37 -2.24
CA VAL A 110 21.93 25.25 -3.35
C VAL A 110 22.31 26.65 -3.84
N PRO A 111 23.59 26.90 -4.19
CA PRO A 111 24.01 28.17 -4.78
C PRO A 111 23.17 28.52 -6.01
N TYR A 112 22.71 29.77 -6.11
CA TYR A 112 21.86 30.25 -7.21
C TYR A 112 22.44 29.92 -8.60
N ARG A 113 23.76 30.09 -8.78
CA ARG A 113 24.45 29.78 -10.06
C ARG A 113 24.41 28.29 -10.39
N GLN A 114 24.35 27.44 -9.38
CA GLN A 114 24.23 26.00 -9.59
C GLN A 114 22.81 25.63 -9.99
N ALA A 115 21.80 26.20 -9.35
CA ALA A 115 20.39 25.98 -9.70
C ALA A 115 20.05 26.42 -11.13
N LEU A 116 20.65 27.53 -11.64
CA LEU A 116 20.48 27.99 -13.03
C LEU A 116 20.87 26.97 -14.09
N ARG A 117 21.74 26.01 -13.77
CA ARG A 117 22.12 24.94 -14.73
C ARG A 117 21.09 23.80 -14.80
N ALA A 118 20.21 23.75 -13.80
CA ALA A 118 19.24 22.66 -13.65
C ALA A 118 17.80 23.09 -13.90
N LEU A 119 17.47 24.38 -13.67
CA LEU A 119 16.10 24.88 -13.62
C LEU A 119 15.96 26.26 -14.27
N PRO A 120 14.77 26.62 -14.77
CA PRO A 120 14.38 27.99 -15.06
C PRO A 120 14.12 28.78 -13.74
N VAL A 121 15.20 29.12 -13.03
CA VAL A 121 15.18 29.58 -11.63
C VAL A 121 14.29 30.81 -11.42
N GLU A 122 14.31 31.79 -12.34
CA GLU A 122 13.50 33.02 -12.19
C GLU A 122 12.00 32.71 -12.24
N GLU A 123 11.59 31.77 -13.12
CA GLU A 123 10.19 31.32 -13.18
C GLU A 123 9.83 30.52 -11.92
N CYS A 124 10.71 29.63 -11.47
CA CYS A 124 10.50 28.87 -10.25
C CYS A 124 10.38 29.76 -9.00
N LEU A 125 11.15 30.86 -8.92
CA LEU A 125 11.04 31.86 -7.86
C LEU A 125 9.72 32.63 -7.96
N ALA A 126 9.34 33.07 -9.16
CA ALA A 126 8.09 33.82 -9.37
C ALA A 126 6.86 32.98 -9.01
N ASP A 127 6.88 31.69 -9.33
CA ASP A 127 5.77 30.77 -9.09
C ASP A 127 5.75 30.19 -7.66
N GLY A 128 6.86 30.29 -6.91
CA GLY A 128 6.94 29.80 -5.53
C GLY A 128 7.45 28.35 -5.39
N TRP A 129 7.98 27.75 -6.45
CA TRP A 129 8.68 26.46 -6.35
C TRP A 129 9.99 26.58 -5.57
N LEU A 130 10.66 27.72 -5.75
CA LEU A 130 11.89 28.08 -5.06
C LEU A 130 11.71 29.37 -4.26
N LEU A 131 12.53 29.51 -3.24
CA LEU A 131 12.66 30.70 -2.40
C LEU A 131 14.11 31.16 -2.45
N ARG A 132 14.32 32.46 -2.59
CA ARG A 132 15.67 33.04 -2.57
C ARG A 132 16.14 33.26 -1.14
N ASP A 133 17.38 32.91 -0.86
CA ASP A 133 18.04 33.12 0.42
C ASP A 133 19.47 33.61 0.17
N GLY A 134 19.62 34.91 0.02
CA GLY A 134 20.89 35.57 -0.34
C GLY A 134 21.42 35.07 -1.69
N GLU A 135 22.61 34.46 -1.67
CA GLU A 135 23.27 33.87 -2.84
C GLU A 135 22.84 32.39 -3.12
N GLU A 136 21.93 31.85 -2.31
CA GLU A 136 21.40 30.53 -2.44
C GLU A 136 19.90 30.54 -2.78
N VAL A 137 19.42 29.39 -3.21
CA VAL A 137 17.99 29.08 -3.35
C VAL A 137 17.65 27.82 -2.57
N ARG A 138 16.44 27.77 -2.04
CA ARG A 138 15.87 26.61 -1.36
C ARG A 138 14.52 26.25 -1.96
N SER A 139 14.10 25.03 -1.80
CA SER A 139 12.76 24.61 -2.24
C SER A 139 11.67 25.21 -1.37
N GLY A 140 10.56 25.60 -1.99
CA GLY A 140 9.32 26.03 -1.33
C GLY A 140 8.38 24.85 -1.02
N VAL A 141 8.57 23.72 -1.69
CA VAL A 141 7.76 22.48 -1.59
C VAL A 141 8.66 21.26 -1.71
N ASP A 142 8.19 20.11 -1.26
CA ASP A 142 8.80 18.81 -1.56
C ASP A 142 8.36 18.37 -2.96
N VAL A 143 9.30 17.90 -3.78
CA VAL A 143 9.02 17.31 -5.09
C VAL A 143 9.80 16.01 -5.19
N ARG A 144 9.07 14.89 -5.33
CA ARG A 144 9.67 13.56 -5.37
C ARG A 144 9.39 12.87 -6.67
N PRO A 145 10.43 12.40 -7.37
CA PRO A 145 10.25 11.48 -8.47
C PRO A 145 9.54 10.21 -8.01
N TYR A 146 8.62 9.75 -8.85
CA TYR A 146 7.82 8.56 -8.62
C TYR A 146 7.63 7.82 -9.94
N GLY A 147 7.99 6.54 -9.98
CA GLY A 147 7.82 5.70 -11.18
C GLY A 147 6.36 5.28 -11.35
N GLY A 148 5.80 5.55 -12.50
CA GLY A 148 4.46 5.06 -12.87
C GLY A 148 4.46 3.57 -13.21
N PRO A 149 3.28 2.92 -13.26
CA PRO A 149 3.16 1.48 -13.43
C PRO A 149 3.62 0.96 -14.81
N GLU A 150 3.69 1.83 -15.80
CA GLU A 150 4.14 1.52 -17.18
C GLU A 150 5.46 2.23 -17.51
N GLY A 151 6.25 2.59 -16.49
CA GLY A 151 7.54 3.27 -16.67
C GLY A 151 7.44 4.78 -16.90
N GLN A 152 6.31 5.41 -16.55
CA GLN A 152 6.20 6.87 -16.62
C GLN A 152 7.04 7.53 -15.53
N ASP A 153 7.63 8.68 -15.86
CA ASP A 153 8.26 9.57 -14.89
C ASP A 153 7.24 10.57 -14.34
N TRP A 154 6.91 10.43 -13.09
CA TRP A 154 5.99 11.30 -12.34
C TRP A 154 6.69 12.02 -11.20
N TRP A 155 6.06 13.08 -10.69
CA TRP A 155 6.54 13.84 -9.52
C TRP A 155 5.39 14.12 -8.57
N ILE A 156 5.57 13.73 -7.33
CA ILE A 156 4.61 14.01 -6.27
C ILE A 156 5.06 15.27 -5.54
N VAL A 157 4.13 16.22 -5.45
CA VAL A 157 4.34 17.51 -4.79
C VAL A 157 3.64 17.51 -3.43
N SER A 158 4.35 17.93 -2.39
CA SER A 158 3.83 17.95 -1.02
C SER A 158 4.49 19.03 -0.16
N ASP A 159 4.09 19.12 1.09
CA ASP A 159 4.71 20.02 2.05
C ASP A 159 6.16 19.63 2.37
N LEU A 160 6.98 20.66 2.68
CA LEU A 160 8.32 20.47 3.20
C LEU A 160 8.30 19.77 4.57
N GLY A 161 9.37 19.02 4.89
CA GLY A 161 9.50 18.32 6.16
C GLY A 161 8.75 16.98 6.21
N CYS A 162 8.01 16.66 5.16
CA CYS A 162 7.54 15.30 4.93
C CYS A 162 8.76 14.40 4.76
N ALA A 163 8.76 13.26 5.42
CA ALA A 163 9.95 12.44 5.58
C ALA A 163 10.73 12.20 4.30
N VAL A 164 12.01 12.36 4.40
CA VAL A 164 12.99 12.06 3.36
C VAL A 164 13.04 10.55 3.02
N GLY A 165 12.27 9.72 3.67
CA GLY A 165 12.35 8.27 3.60
C GLY A 165 11.16 7.53 2.99
N GLY A 166 10.19 8.21 2.41
CA GLY A 166 9.19 7.50 1.62
C GLY A 166 9.84 6.96 0.35
N ALA A 167 10.06 5.65 0.26
CA ALA A 167 10.49 4.99 -0.97
C ALA A 167 9.37 5.14 -2.02
N GLY A 168 9.32 6.31 -2.67
CA GLY A 168 8.46 6.53 -3.82
C GLY A 168 9.04 5.76 -5.01
N GLY A 169 8.36 4.70 -5.40
CA GLY A 169 8.38 4.25 -6.76
C GLY A 169 9.63 3.60 -7.33
N VAL A 170 10.55 3.07 -6.51
CA VAL A 170 11.50 2.10 -7.05
C VAL A 170 10.89 0.72 -6.84
N PRO A 171 10.82 -0.13 -7.87
CA PRO A 171 10.58 -1.54 -7.67
C PRO A 171 11.70 -2.07 -6.77
N VAL A 172 11.40 -2.27 -5.50
CA VAL A 172 12.27 -3.10 -4.65
C VAL A 172 12.20 -4.48 -5.29
N PRO A 173 13.34 -5.14 -5.56
CA PRO A 173 13.34 -6.52 -6.06
C PRO A 173 12.36 -7.34 -5.25
N ALA A 174 11.61 -8.23 -5.92
CA ALA A 174 10.49 -8.97 -5.32
C ALA A 174 10.86 -9.77 -4.05
N ASP A 175 12.14 -10.04 -3.86
CA ASP A 175 12.74 -10.70 -2.70
C ASP A 175 12.99 -9.78 -1.48
N GLN A 176 12.82 -8.45 -1.64
CA GLN A 176 13.01 -7.46 -0.57
C GLN A 176 11.75 -6.62 -0.29
N GLN A 177 10.64 -6.91 -0.95
CA GLN A 177 9.34 -6.30 -0.66
C GLN A 177 8.66 -7.02 0.52
N ASP A 178 9.32 -7.02 1.66
CA ASP A 178 8.64 -7.34 2.90
C ASP A 178 7.58 -6.27 3.14
N GLY A 179 6.31 -6.70 3.01
CA GLY A 179 5.17 -5.85 3.26
C GLY A 179 5.15 -5.40 4.71
N GLY A 180 5.83 -4.29 4.99
CA GLY A 180 5.63 -3.58 6.25
C GLY A 180 4.19 -3.09 6.33
N PRO A 181 3.64 -2.92 7.53
CA PRO A 181 2.27 -2.50 7.71
C PRO A 181 2.01 -1.19 6.95
N PRO A 182 0.85 -1.04 6.29
CA PRO A 182 0.48 0.21 5.66
C PRO A 182 0.39 1.29 6.74
N GLY A 183 1.13 2.37 6.61
CA GLY A 183 1.08 3.50 7.54
C GLY A 183 2.41 4.07 8.00
N THR A 184 3.53 3.47 7.65
CA THR A 184 4.86 3.87 8.18
C THR A 184 5.71 4.68 7.21
N ALA A 185 5.11 5.51 6.40
CA ALA A 185 5.88 6.46 5.65
C ALA A 185 5.91 7.79 6.37
N GLY A 186 6.96 7.93 7.06
CA GLY A 186 7.46 9.02 7.82
C GLY A 186 7.18 10.41 7.30
N ALA A 187 6.19 11.06 7.88
CA ALA A 187 6.27 12.49 8.09
C ALA A 187 7.09 12.72 9.36
N ARG A 188 8.03 13.64 9.34
CA ARG A 188 8.58 14.21 10.57
C ARG A 188 7.69 15.40 10.95
N PRO A 189 6.79 15.30 11.93
CA PRO A 189 6.24 16.47 12.55
C PRO A 189 7.39 17.18 13.27
N ARG A 190 7.62 18.42 12.95
CA ARG A 190 8.36 19.30 13.85
C ARG A 190 7.60 19.37 15.16
N ALA A 191 8.31 19.36 16.27
CA ALA A 191 7.75 19.37 17.61
C ALA A 191 6.64 20.42 17.79
N GLY A 192 5.41 19.96 17.94
CA GLY A 192 4.28 20.54 18.65
C GLY A 192 3.96 22.01 18.47
N GLY A 193 3.19 22.34 17.44
CA GLY A 193 2.39 23.57 17.37
C GLY A 193 1.00 23.24 16.83
N GLU A 194 0.01 24.02 17.19
CA GLU A 194 -1.37 23.94 16.68
C GLU A 194 -1.48 24.13 15.14
N ASP A 195 -0.35 24.40 14.46
CA ASP A 195 -0.27 24.68 13.02
C ASP A 195 -0.12 23.43 12.11
N ASP A 196 0.01 22.23 12.68
CA ASP A 196 0.20 20.99 11.90
C ASP A 196 -1.10 20.42 11.27
N ALA A 197 -2.25 21.01 11.58
CA ALA A 197 -3.55 20.51 11.13
C ALA A 197 -3.77 20.59 9.60
N GLY A 198 -2.94 21.33 8.87
CA GLY A 198 -3.05 21.51 7.42
C GLY A 198 -1.94 20.87 6.59
N LEU A 199 -1.02 20.11 7.20
CA LEU A 199 0.12 19.51 6.51
C LEU A 199 -0.33 18.43 5.53
N VAL A 200 0.24 18.45 4.32
CA VAL A 200 -0.01 17.45 3.28
C VAL A 200 1.23 16.62 3.04
N LEU A 201 1.11 15.34 3.32
CA LEU A 201 2.23 14.39 3.19
C LEU A 201 2.49 14.02 1.73
N GLY A 202 3.74 13.73 1.43
CA GLY A 202 4.15 13.12 0.16
C GLY A 202 3.83 11.62 0.10
N VAL A 203 4.47 10.95 -0.85
CA VAL A 203 4.28 9.50 -1.05
C VAL A 203 4.83 8.72 0.13
N GLY A 204 4.02 7.80 0.62
CA GLY A 204 4.37 6.85 1.64
C GLY A 204 4.06 5.40 1.27
N GLY A 205 4.54 4.44 2.10
CA GLY A 205 4.30 3.02 1.89
C GLY A 205 2.83 2.64 1.80
N ALA A 206 1.97 3.30 2.60
CA ALA A 206 0.52 3.13 2.51
C ALA A 206 -0.02 3.51 1.12
N SER A 207 0.38 4.67 0.60
CA SER A 207 -0.08 5.14 -0.72
C SER A 207 0.39 4.22 -1.86
N THR A 208 1.64 3.73 -1.81
CA THR A 208 2.16 2.79 -2.81
C THR A 208 1.51 1.41 -2.69
N THR A 209 1.22 0.96 -1.47
CA THR A 209 0.47 -0.28 -1.25
C THR A 209 -0.92 -0.21 -1.87
N LEU A 210 -1.68 0.88 -1.61
CA LEU A 210 -3.01 1.05 -2.21
C LEU A 210 -2.93 1.08 -3.74
N ALA A 211 -2.00 1.85 -4.30
CA ALA A 211 -1.78 1.88 -5.75
C ALA A 211 -1.47 0.49 -6.32
N GLY A 212 -0.71 -0.33 -5.59
CA GLY A 212 -0.35 -1.69 -5.99
C GLY A 212 -1.49 -2.71 -5.92
N ILE A 213 -2.49 -2.51 -5.06
CA ILE A 213 -3.65 -3.42 -4.95
C ILE A 213 -4.85 -2.96 -5.78
N THR A 214 -4.82 -1.74 -6.32
CA THR A 214 -5.94 -1.15 -7.05
C THR A 214 -6.20 -1.90 -8.35
N VAL A 215 -7.47 -2.25 -8.58
CA VAL A 215 -7.96 -2.81 -9.86
C VAL A 215 -7.83 -1.74 -10.95
N ARG A 216 -7.19 -2.09 -12.06
CA ARG A 216 -6.85 -1.14 -13.15
C ARG A 216 -7.56 -1.44 -14.47
N THR A 217 -8.65 -2.17 -14.44
CA THR A 217 -9.50 -2.30 -15.62
C THR A 217 -10.00 -0.93 -16.07
N PRO A 218 -10.11 -0.65 -17.38
CA PRO A 218 -10.67 0.61 -17.87
C PRO A 218 -12.06 0.86 -17.31
N VAL A 219 -12.26 2.04 -16.72
CA VAL A 219 -13.51 2.43 -16.08
C VAL A 219 -14.01 3.79 -16.61
N ALA A 220 -15.30 4.06 -16.50
CA ALA A 220 -15.85 5.35 -16.89
C ALA A 220 -15.54 6.43 -15.84
N ARG A 221 -15.68 6.10 -14.55
CA ARG A 221 -15.57 7.07 -13.46
C ARG A 221 -14.81 6.47 -12.26
N ALA A 222 -13.78 7.18 -11.80
CA ALA A 222 -13.09 6.87 -10.56
C ALA A 222 -13.18 8.01 -9.56
N LEU A 223 -13.20 7.66 -8.27
CA LEU A 223 -13.14 8.59 -7.14
C LEU A 223 -11.88 8.29 -6.31
N ASP A 224 -11.05 9.31 -6.12
CA ASP A 224 -9.99 9.33 -5.10
C ASP A 224 -10.50 10.09 -3.88
N LEU A 225 -10.84 9.37 -2.83
CA LEU A 225 -11.47 9.89 -1.62
C LEU A 225 -10.42 10.17 -0.55
N GLY A 226 -10.18 11.45 -0.22
CA GLY A 226 -9.07 11.87 0.63
C GLY A 226 -7.76 11.88 -0.15
N THR A 227 -7.72 12.65 -1.25
CA THR A 227 -6.64 12.58 -2.27
C THR A 227 -5.24 12.95 -1.76
N GLY A 228 -5.15 13.80 -0.72
CA GLY A 228 -3.86 14.26 -0.21
C GLY A 228 -3.00 14.92 -1.30
N SER A 229 -1.80 14.39 -1.52
CA SER A 229 -0.89 14.85 -2.60
C SER A 229 -1.26 14.36 -4.00
N GLY A 230 -2.39 13.64 -4.17
CA GLY A 230 -2.93 13.26 -5.48
C GLY A 230 -2.40 11.97 -6.07
N ILE A 231 -1.73 11.12 -5.30
CA ILE A 231 -1.11 9.90 -5.83
C ILE A 231 -2.12 8.90 -6.39
N GLN A 232 -3.27 8.69 -5.73
CA GLN A 232 -4.27 7.76 -6.24
C GLN A 232 -4.98 8.33 -7.47
N ALA A 233 -5.27 9.64 -7.47
CA ALA A 233 -5.78 10.34 -8.66
C ALA A 233 -4.82 10.22 -9.83
N LEU A 234 -3.50 10.39 -9.60
CA LEU A 234 -2.45 10.24 -10.61
C LEU A 234 -2.45 8.85 -11.25
N HIS A 235 -2.61 7.79 -10.44
CA HIS A 235 -2.77 6.44 -10.97
C HIS A 235 -4.11 6.25 -11.71
N ALA A 236 -5.20 6.82 -11.20
CA ALA A 236 -6.53 6.63 -11.75
C ALA A 236 -6.70 7.24 -13.15
N VAL A 237 -6.08 8.39 -13.45
CA VAL A 237 -6.18 9.03 -14.77
C VAL A 237 -5.62 8.15 -15.91
N GLY A 238 -4.80 7.14 -15.61
CA GLY A 238 -4.27 6.20 -16.60
C GLY A 238 -5.31 5.19 -17.10
N HIS A 239 -6.40 4.93 -16.35
CA HIS A 239 -7.39 3.91 -16.70
C HIS A 239 -8.86 4.33 -16.49
N ALA A 240 -9.12 5.53 -15.98
CA ALA A 240 -10.46 6.08 -15.83
C ALA A 240 -10.69 7.23 -16.82
N ARG A 241 -11.88 7.27 -17.45
CA ARG A 241 -12.24 8.37 -18.37
C ARG A 241 -12.45 9.69 -17.64
N ARG A 242 -12.92 9.63 -16.40
CA ARG A 242 -13.11 10.78 -15.50
C ARG A 242 -12.65 10.41 -14.11
N VAL A 243 -11.84 11.26 -13.52
CA VAL A 243 -11.38 11.12 -12.14
C VAL A 243 -11.91 12.29 -11.34
N THR A 244 -12.57 12.00 -10.23
CA THR A 244 -12.91 12.98 -9.19
C THR A 244 -12.01 12.74 -8.00
N ALA A 245 -11.37 13.78 -7.50
CA ALA A 245 -10.52 13.74 -6.32
C ALA A 245 -11.09 14.67 -5.24
N THR A 246 -11.28 14.15 -4.03
CA THR A 246 -11.87 14.93 -2.94
C THR A 246 -10.95 14.97 -1.74
N ASP A 247 -11.01 16.07 -0.98
CA ASP A 247 -10.32 16.21 0.30
C ASP A 247 -11.01 17.29 1.14
N VAL A 248 -10.92 17.20 2.46
CA VAL A 248 -11.39 18.25 3.36
C VAL A 248 -10.44 19.44 3.35
N ASN A 249 -9.15 19.19 3.09
CA ASN A 249 -8.08 20.17 3.11
C ASN A 249 -7.89 20.80 1.72
N PRO A 250 -8.19 22.09 1.54
CA PRO A 250 -8.00 22.77 0.25
C PRO A 250 -6.52 22.80 -0.19
N ARG A 251 -5.59 22.70 0.76
CA ARG A 251 -4.15 22.61 0.47
C ARG A 251 -3.81 21.27 -0.20
N ALA A 252 -4.42 20.16 0.23
CA ALA A 252 -4.28 18.86 -0.40
C ALA A 252 -4.75 18.89 -1.86
N LEU A 253 -5.92 19.47 -2.12
CA LEU A 253 -6.43 19.63 -3.49
C LEU A 253 -5.50 20.47 -4.38
N ALA A 254 -4.85 21.48 -3.81
CA ALA A 254 -3.88 22.28 -4.55
C ALA A 254 -2.61 21.46 -4.87
N PHE A 255 -2.08 20.68 -3.93
CA PHE A 255 -0.95 19.80 -4.18
C PHE A 255 -1.28 18.70 -5.19
N ALA A 256 -2.47 18.09 -5.11
CA ALA A 256 -2.91 17.10 -6.07
C ALA A 256 -2.97 17.67 -7.51
N ARG A 257 -3.43 18.92 -7.69
CA ARG A 257 -3.37 19.59 -8.99
C ARG A 257 -1.94 19.78 -9.48
N LEU A 258 -1.02 20.21 -8.59
CA LEU A 258 0.40 20.39 -8.93
C LEU A 258 1.04 19.04 -9.31
N THR A 259 0.74 17.97 -8.57
CA THR A 259 1.22 16.62 -8.85
C THR A 259 0.80 16.15 -10.25
N LEU A 260 -0.49 16.26 -10.59
CA LEU A 260 -0.97 15.85 -11.91
C LEU A 260 -0.36 16.72 -13.02
N ALA A 261 -0.36 18.04 -12.83
CA ALA A 261 0.19 18.97 -13.80
C ALA A 261 1.68 18.76 -14.06
N LEU A 262 2.50 18.67 -13.00
CA LEU A 262 3.95 18.47 -13.12
C LEU A 262 4.29 17.09 -13.71
N SER A 263 3.50 16.06 -13.40
CA SER A 263 3.64 14.73 -13.98
C SER A 263 3.20 14.67 -15.45
N GLY A 264 2.53 15.71 -15.97
CA GLY A 264 1.96 15.71 -17.31
C GLY A 264 0.88 14.62 -17.48
N ALA A 265 0.21 14.29 -16.40
CA ALA A 265 -0.87 13.32 -16.38
C ALA A 265 -2.19 13.95 -16.86
N GLY A 266 -3.23 13.12 -17.01
CA GLY A 266 -4.56 13.59 -17.36
C GLY A 266 -5.18 14.51 -16.31
N GLU A 267 -6.34 15.05 -16.62
CA GLU A 267 -7.07 15.94 -15.74
C GLU A 267 -7.94 15.17 -14.72
N ALA A 268 -8.11 15.74 -13.54
CA ALA A 268 -9.06 15.29 -12.53
C ALA A 268 -9.92 16.48 -12.07
N GLU A 269 -11.14 16.18 -11.66
CA GLU A 269 -12.02 17.15 -11.01
C GLU A 269 -11.74 17.15 -9.50
N PHE A 270 -11.46 18.31 -8.94
CA PHE A 270 -11.11 18.45 -7.52
C PHE A 270 -12.23 19.14 -6.75
N ARG A 271 -12.74 18.49 -5.72
CA ARG A 271 -13.86 19.00 -4.91
C ARG A 271 -13.52 18.94 -3.42
N GLN A 272 -13.77 20.05 -2.72
CA GLN A 272 -13.56 20.14 -1.28
C GLN A 272 -14.79 19.64 -0.53
N GLY A 273 -14.59 18.83 0.51
CA GLY A 273 -15.62 18.39 1.44
C GLY A 273 -15.24 17.13 2.20
N SER A 274 -16.09 16.73 3.14
CA SER A 274 -15.86 15.58 4.02
C SER A 274 -16.46 14.31 3.43
N LEU A 275 -15.67 13.24 3.41
CA LEU A 275 -16.10 11.92 2.96
C LEU A 275 -16.83 12.01 1.60
N PHE A 276 -18.05 11.50 1.52
CA PHE A 276 -18.86 11.47 0.30
C PHE A 276 -19.71 12.74 0.07
N GLU A 277 -19.64 13.76 0.94
CA GLU A 277 -20.43 14.99 0.78
C GLU A 277 -20.28 15.66 -0.59
N PRO A 278 -19.05 15.79 -1.16
CA PRO A 278 -18.87 16.43 -2.46
C PRO A 278 -19.47 15.64 -3.64
N VAL A 279 -19.85 14.38 -3.42
CA VAL A 279 -20.28 13.43 -4.45
C VAL A 279 -21.59 12.71 -4.10
N GLN A 280 -22.44 13.28 -3.24
CA GLN A 280 -23.63 12.65 -2.65
C GLN A 280 -24.57 11.96 -3.62
N SER A 281 -24.75 12.49 -4.85
CA SER A 281 -25.66 11.94 -5.86
C SER A 281 -24.95 11.17 -6.96
N GLU A 282 -23.66 10.88 -6.80
CA GLU A 282 -22.84 10.30 -7.86
C GLU A 282 -22.44 8.87 -7.55
N ARG A 283 -22.22 8.12 -8.63
CA ARG A 283 -21.71 6.74 -8.55
C ARG A 283 -20.49 6.59 -9.40
N PHE A 284 -19.60 5.68 -8.96
CA PHE A 284 -18.28 5.45 -9.52
C PHE A 284 -18.07 3.95 -9.76
N ASP A 285 -17.31 3.63 -10.79
CA ASP A 285 -16.91 2.26 -11.08
C ASP A 285 -15.74 1.82 -10.20
N LEU A 286 -14.95 2.82 -9.75
CA LEU A 286 -13.84 2.63 -8.84
C LEU A 286 -13.81 3.74 -7.80
N ILE A 287 -13.75 3.36 -6.53
CA ILE A 287 -13.47 4.25 -5.40
C ILE A 287 -12.17 3.77 -4.76
N VAL A 288 -11.22 4.65 -4.57
CA VAL A 288 -9.98 4.38 -3.84
C VAL A 288 -9.85 5.35 -2.67
N SER A 289 -9.37 4.87 -1.52
CA SER A 289 -9.15 5.72 -0.36
C SER A 289 -7.98 5.25 0.49
N ASN A 290 -7.08 6.17 0.81
CA ASN A 290 -6.10 6.01 1.88
C ASN A 290 -6.45 6.99 3.00
N PRO A 291 -7.48 6.69 3.80
CA PRO A 291 -8.02 7.62 4.77
C PRO A 291 -7.06 7.83 5.96
N PRO A 292 -7.27 8.86 6.78
CA PRO A 292 -6.56 9.02 8.05
C PRO A 292 -7.06 7.99 9.08
N PHE A 293 -6.57 6.75 8.98
CA PHE A 293 -7.09 5.57 9.70
C PHE A 293 -6.46 5.34 11.08
N VAL A 294 -5.61 6.23 11.58
CA VAL A 294 -4.95 6.03 12.88
C VAL A 294 -5.95 6.18 14.02
N ILE A 295 -6.01 5.14 14.85
CA ILE A 295 -6.85 5.09 16.06
C ILE A 295 -6.10 5.76 17.19
N SER A 296 -6.47 6.99 17.55
CA SER A 296 -5.79 7.81 18.56
C SER A 296 -6.76 8.40 19.58
N PRO A 297 -6.29 8.74 20.81
CA PRO A 297 -7.09 9.48 21.77
C PRO A 297 -7.23 10.95 21.36
N GLY A 298 -8.28 11.26 20.60
CA GLY A 298 -8.58 12.60 20.10
C GLY A 298 -7.84 12.96 18.80
N ALA A 299 -8.54 13.68 17.92
CA ALA A 299 -8.04 14.11 16.62
C ALA A 299 -7.04 15.25 16.76
N ARG A 300 -5.76 14.95 16.72
CA ARG A 300 -4.67 15.96 16.77
C ARG A 300 -4.08 16.29 15.42
N LEU A 301 -3.96 15.28 14.57
CA LEU A 301 -3.31 15.39 13.25
C LEU A 301 -4.32 14.98 12.19
N THR A 302 -4.94 15.95 11.54
CA THR A 302 -6.04 15.72 10.57
C THR A 302 -5.67 14.84 9.40
N TYR A 303 -4.39 14.81 9.00
CA TYR A 303 -3.90 13.92 7.94
C TYR A 303 -3.75 12.46 8.36
N ARG A 304 -3.88 12.16 9.66
CA ARG A 304 -3.64 10.84 10.26
C ARG A 304 -4.81 10.35 11.11
N ASP A 305 -5.36 11.24 11.90
CA ASP A 305 -6.41 10.94 12.88
C ASP A 305 -7.77 11.30 12.27
N GLY A 306 -8.63 10.32 12.04
CA GLY A 306 -9.89 10.52 11.31
C GLY A 306 -10.95 11.36 12.00
N GLY A 307 -10.70 11.87 13.20
CA GLY A 307 -11.63 12.69 13.97
C GLY A 307 -12.83 11.93 14.57
N MET A 308 -12.92 10.64 14.28
CA MET A 308 -13.93 9.72 14.80
C MET A 308 -13.30 8.77 15.82
N ALA A 309 -14.11 8.15 16.67
CA ALA A 309 -13.62 7.26 17.70
C ALA A 309 -13.23 5.90 17.11
N GLY A 310 -12.02 5.40 17.47
CA GLY A 310 -11.55 4.09 17.08
C GLY A 310 -11.49 3.89 15.57
N ASP A 311 -12.08 2.81 15.11
CA ASP A 311 -12.15 2.45 13.69
C ASP A 311 -13.47 2.91 12.99
N GLU A 312 -14.21 3.82 13.60
CA GLU A 312 -15.49 4.30 13.10
C GLU A 312 -15.38 4.98 11.72
N LEU A 313 -14.25 5.67 11.44
CA LEU A 313 -14.01 6.24 10.11
C LEU A 313 -13.95 5.15 9.04
N CYS A 314 -13.15 4.11 9.26
CA CYS A 314 -13.01 3.00 8.31
C CYS A 314 -14.35 2.28 8.13
N ARG A 315 -15.07 2.04 9.22
CA ARG A 315 -16.41 1.46 9.19
C ARG A 315 -17.38 2.32 8.38
N THR A 316 -17.42 3.63 8.62
CA THR A 316 -18.30 4.57 7.88
C THR A 316 -18.00 4.57 6.39
N LEU A 317 -16.72 4.53 6.01
CA LEU A 317 -16.31 4.45 4.60
C LEU A 317 -16.80 3.16 3.94
N VAL A 318 -16.66 2.03 4.61
CA VAL A 318 -17.13 0.72 4.12
C VAL A 318 -18.67 0.74 3.97
N GLU A 319 -19.39 1.10 5.02
CA GLU A 319 -20.86 1.09 5.06
C GLU A 319 -21.47 2.00 3.97
N ARG A 320 -20.91 3.19 3.75
CA ARG A 320 -21.44 4.17 2.80
C ARG A 320 -20.99 3.98 1.35
N SER A 321 -19.89 3.26 1.12
CA SER A 321 -19.33 3.11 -0.23
C SER A 321 -20.31 2.50 -1.24
N ALA A 322 -21.17 1.57 -0.79
CA ALA A 322 -22.17 0.92 -1.66
C ALA A 322 -23.15 1.89 -2.33
N GLU A 323 -23.49 3.00 -1.67
CA GLU A 323 -24.39 4.03 -2.21
C GLU A 323 -23.75 4.75 -3.41
N HIS A 324 -22.42 4.79 -3.43
CA HIS A 324 -21.59 5.50 -4.41
C HIS A 324 -20.94 4.58 -5.46
N LEU A 325 -21.21 3.27 -5.42
CA LEU A 325 -20.72 2.34 -6.44
C LEU A 325 -21.78 2.10 -7.53
N THR A 326 -21.33 2.00 -8.77
CA THR A 326 -22.10 1.39 -9.87
C THR A 326 -22.17 -0.12 -9.69
N ASP A 327 -23.09 -0.79 -10.37
CA ASP A 327 -23.14 -2.25 -10.36
C ASP A 327 -21.84 -2.82 -10.97
N GLY A 328 -21.22 -3.77 -10.31
CA GLY A 328 -19.89 -4.30 -10.63
C GLY A 328 -18.72 -3.42 -10.20
N GLY A 329 -18.97 -2.22 -9.68
CA GLY A 329 -17.93 -1.27 -9.25
C GLY A 329 -17.20 -1.71 -7.98
N TYR A 330 -15.96 -1.24 -7.82
CA TYR A 330 -15.08 -1.57 -6.71
C TYR A 330 -14.84 -0.38 -5.78
N CYS A 331 -14.78 -0.65 -4.47
CA CYS A 331 -14.21 0.26 -3.49
C CYS A 331 -13.02 -0.41 -2.81
N GLN A 332 -11.84 0.23 -2.86
CA GLN A 332 -10.61 -0.28 -2.29
C GLN A 332 -10.01 0.74 -1.34
N LEU A 333 -9.83 0.34 -0.09
CA LEU A 333 -9.28 1.23 0.93
C LEU A 333 -8.28 0.52 1.84
N LEU A 334 -7.32 1.29 2.36
CA LEU A 334 -6.52 0.88 3.51
C LEU A 334 -7.29 1.19 4.78
N ALA A 335 -7.15 0.34 5.78
CA ALA A 335 -7.88 0.48 7.03
C ALA A 335 -7.11 -0.08 8.22
N ASN A 336 -7.41 0.49 9.40
CA ASN A 336 -7.12 -0.12 10.67
C ASN A 336 -8.43 -0.51 11.34
N TRP A 337 -8.38 -1.53 12.17
CA TRP A 337 -9.52 -1.97 12.97
C TRP A 337 -9.11 -2.53 14.32
N GLU A 338 -9.99 -2.40 15.28
CA GLU A 338 -9.72 -2.84 16.65
C GLU A 338 -10.06 -4.32 16.84
N HIS A 339 -9.17 -5.03 17.51
CA HIS A 339 -9.44 -6.33 18.11
C HIS A 339 -9.91 -6.11 19.54
N THR A 340 -11.21 -6.25 19.78
CA THR A 340 -11.80 -6.14 21.10
C THR A 340 -11.97 -7.52 21.72
N GLY A 341 -11.89 -7.63 23.06
CA GLY A 341 -12.00 -8.93 23.73
C GLY A 341 -13.40 -9.56 23.71
N SER A 342 -14.41 -8.89 23.12
CA SER A 342 -15.83 -9.27 23.20
C SER A 342 -16.39 -9.97 21.95
N ALA A 343 -15.72 -9.88 20.80
CA ALA A 343 -16.18 -10.45 19.53
C ALA A 343 -15.01 -10.87 18.65
N ASP A 344 -15.23 -11.86 17.78
CA ASP A 344 -14.28 -12.18 16.72
C ASP A 344 -14.19 -10.99 15.75
N TRP A 345 -12.97 -10.53 15.52
CA TRP A 345 -12.72 -9.38 14.67
C TRP A 345 -13.17 -9.64 13.22
N ARG A 346 -13.13 -10.90 12.75
CA ARG A 346 -13.57 -11.28 11.39
C ARG A 346 -15.08 -11.10 11.24
N GLU A 347 -15.84 -11.57 12.22
CA GLU A 347 -17.30 -11.40 12.26
C GLU A 347 -17.67 -9.92 12.34
N ARG A 348 -16.92 -9.16 13.16
CA ARG A 348 -17.14 -7.73 13.30
C ARG A 348 -16.91 -6.97 11.99
N LEU A 349 -15.84 -7.26 11.27
CA LEU A 349 -15.57 -6.64 9.97
C LEU A 349 -16.55 -7.10 8.89
N ALA A 350 -16.92 -8.37 8.88
CA ALA A 350 -17.93 -8.87 7.96
C ALA A 350 -19.28 -8.14 8.14
N ALA A 351 -19.62 -7.75 9.37
CA ALA A 351 -20.83 -6.99 9.66
C ALA A 351 -20.80 -5.53 9.15
N TRP A 352 -19.62 -4.97 8.79
CA TRP A 352 -19.54 -3.65 8.15
C TRP A 352 -19.94 -3.68 6.68
N VAL A 353 -19.88 -4.87 6.05
CA VAL A 353 -20.11 -5.01 4.60
C VAL A 353 -21.58 -4.75 4.29
N PRO A 354 -21.89 -3.79 3.41
CA PRO A 354 -23.27 -3.49 3.03
C PRO A 354 -23.91 -4.66 2.25
N SER A 355 -25.23 -4.77 2.39
CA SER A 355 -26.00 -5.72 1.57
C SER A 355 -25.77 -5.47 0.07
N GLY A 356 -25.71 -6.55 -0.71
CA GLY A 356 -25.46 -6.49 -2.15
C GLY A 356 -24.00 -6.19 -2.53
N CYS A 357 -23.08 -6.20 -1.57
CA CYS A 357 -21.65 -6.09 -1.82
C CYS A 357 -20.90 -7.36 -1.41
N ASP A 358 -20.11 -7.91 -2.32
CA ASP A 358 -19.07 -8.86 -1.97
C ASP A 358 -17.89 -8.13 -1.34
N ALA A 359 -17.14 -8.81 -0.47
CA ALA A 359 -15.97 -8.22 0.17
C ALA A 359 -14.79 -9.19 0.25
N TRP A 360 -13.59 -8.63 0.09
CA TRP A 360 -12.34 -9.27 0.44
C TRP A 360 -11.55 -8.39 1.39
N ILE A 361 -11.44 -8.82 2.64
CA ILE A 361 -10.77 -8.12 3.72
C ILE A 361 -9.48 -8.89 4.03
N VAL A 362 -8.35 -8.21 4.00
CA VAL A 362 -7.04 -8.85 4.22
C VAL A 362 -6.31 -8.15 5.35
N GLN A 363 -6.14 -8.83 6.48
CA GLN A 363 -5.30 -8.39 7.58
C GLN A 363 -3.84 -8.71 7.29
N ARG A 364 -3.00 -7.69 7.25
CA ARG A 364 -1.58 -7.80 6.92
C ARG A 364 -0.69 -7.84 8.14
N ASP A 365 -1.08 -7.14 9.18
CA ASP A 365 -0.33 -7.02 10.42
C ASP A 365 -1.28 -6.80 11.60
N VAL A 366 -0.82 -7.15 12.78
CA VAL A 366 -1.52 -6.91 14.05
C VAL A 366 -0.50 -6.45 15.06
N GLN A 367 -0.79 -5.34 15.71
CA GLN A 367 0.04 -4.81 16.79
C GLN A 367 -0.76 -4.78 18.09
N ASP A 368 -0.13 -5.16 19.20
CA ASP A 368 -0.74 -4.92 20.50
C ASP A 368 -0.85 -3.41 20.78
N VAL A 369 -1.65 -3.04 21.78
CA VAL A 369 -1.92 -1.61 22.06
C VAL A 369 -0.66 -0.84 22.44
N THR A 370 0.37 -1.50 22.97
CA THR A 370 1.61 -0.85 23.37
C THR A 370 2.50 -0.60 22.15
N GLU A 371 2.68 -1.59 21.30
CA GLU A 371 3.41 -1.45 20.04
C GLU A 371 2.76 -0.39 19.14
N TYR A 372 1.42 -0.40 19.06
CA TYR A 372 0.67 0.56 18.26
C TYR A 372 0.84 2.00 18.79
N ALA A 373 0.69 2.21 20.11
CA ALA A 373 0.91 3.51 20.72
C ALA A 373 2.35 4.01 20.51
N GLU A 374 3.35 3.14 20.71
CA GLU A 374 4.76 3.50 20.47
C GLU A 374 5.04 3.90 19.03
N LEU A 375 4.50 3.14 18.07
CA LEU A 375 4.65 3.43 16.66
C LEU A 375 4.22 4.87 16.36
N TRP A 376 2.99 5.21 16.74
CA TRP A 376 2.39 6.49 16.39
C TRP A 376 2.90 7.66 17.22
N LEU A 377 3.29 7.45 18.47
CA LEU A 377 3.96 8.46 19.29
C LEU A 377 5.36 8.78 18.76
N ARG A 378 6.08 7.78 18.25
CA ARG A 378 7.38 7.99 17.60
C ARG A 378 7.25 8.68 16.26
N ASP A 379 6.26 8.28 15.47
CA ASP A 379 5.94 8.93 14.20
C ASP A 379 5.59 10.41 14.40
N ALA A 380 4.78 10.73 15.42
CA ALA A 380 4.47 12.10 15.82
C ALA A 380 5.66 12.89 16.39
N GLY A 381 6.81 12.25 16.61
CA GLY A 381 7.97 12.89 17.23
C GLY A 381 7.82 13.15 18.75
N ASP A 382 6.80 12.61 19.39
CA ASP A 382 6.48 12.81 20.80
C ASP A 382 7.59 12.31 21.74
N HIS A 383 8.36 11.30 21.31
CA HIS A 383 9.55 10.80 22.03
C HIS A 383 10.63 11.88 22.25
N ARG A 384 10.58 13.01 21.52
CA ARG A 384 11.49 14.16 21.64
C ARG A 384 10.97 15.27 22.54
N ALA A 385 9.71 15.18 22.96
CA ALA A 385 9.04 16.24 23.72
C ALA A 385 9.38 16.24 25.23
N GLY A 386 10.32 15.37 25.65
CA GLY A 386 10.69 15.16 27.05
C GLY A 386 9.92 13.99 27.70
N ARG A 387 10.58 13.34 28.67
CA ARG A 387 10.13 12.08 29.26
C ARG A 387 8.73 12.15 29.90
N GLU A 388 8.47 13.21 30.65
CA GLU A 388 7.18 13.36 31.35
C GLU A 388 6.02 13.56 30.37
N ARG A 389 6.22 14.38 29.33
CA ARG A 389 5.22 14.63 28.30
C ARG A 389 4.98 13.40 27.43
N TYR A 390 6.02 12.66 27.12
CA TYR A 390 5.91 11.39 26.40
C TYR A 390 5.11 10.37 27.21
N ALA A 391 5.43 10.20 28.52
CA ALA A 391 4.73 9.28 29.39
C ALA A 391 3.24 9.63 29.50
N ALA A 392 2.91 10.90 29.76
CA ALA A 392 1.51 11.35 29.85
C ALA A 392 0.71 11.08 28.56
N ARG A 393 1.34 11.21 27.39
CA ARG A 393 0.69 10.88 26.11
C ARG A 393 0.51 9.39 25.93
N TYR A 394 1.52 8.63 26.29
CA TYR A 394 1.45 7.17 26.23
C TYR A 394 0.33 6.64 27.12
N ASP A 395 0.25 7.15 28.36
CA ASP A 395 -0.83 6.80 29.30
C ASP A 395 -2.21 7.13 28.71
N ALA A 396 -2.38 8.29 28.08
CA ALA A 396 -3.64 8.66 27.44
C ALA A 396 -4.05 7.69 26.31
N TRP A 397 -3.09 7.14 25.55
CA TRP A 397 -3.35 6.12 24.55
C TRP A 397 -3.82 4.81 25.19
N LEU A 398 -3.14 4.35 26.23
CA LEU A 398 -3.49 3.12 26.93
C LEU A 398 -4.86 3.23 27.63
N GLU A 399 -5.14 4.35 28.30
CA GLU A 399 -6.45 4.63 28.92
C GLU A 399 -7.60 4.59 27.90
N GLU A 400 -7.37 5.15 26.69
CA GLU A 400 -8.37 5.12 25.63
C GLU A 400 -8.63 3.69 25.13
N PHE A 401 -7.58 2.89 24.92
CA PHE A 401 -7.73 1.49 24.53
C PHE A 401 -8.38 0.64 25.64
N GLU A 402 -8.02 0.86 26.89
CA GLU A 402 -8.66 0.20 28.02
C GLU A 402 -10.16 0.51 28.09
N ARG A 403 -10.53 1.80 27.96
CA ARG A 403 -11.94 2.24 27.96
C ARG A 403 -12.76 1.59 26.85
N ARG A 404 -12.13 1.32 25.69
CA ARG A 404 -12.77 0.70 24.53
C ARG A 404 -12.70 -0.83 24.54
N GLY A 405 -11.90 -1.41 25.43
CA GLY A 405 -11.65 -2.85 25.49
C GLY A 405 -10.79 -3.37 24.36
N THR A 406 -10.03 -2.48 23.68
CA THR A 406 -9.12 -2.81 22.58
C THR A 406 -7.92 -3.57 23.11
N LYS A 407 -7.58 -4.70 22.48
CA LYS A 407 -6.44 -5.55 22.83
C LYS A 407 -5.31 -5.45 21.82
N ALA A 408 -5.67 -5.25 20.56
CA ALA A 408 -4.74 -5.09 19.44
C ALA A 408 -5.41 -4.27 18.33
N VAL A 409 -4.61 -3.79 17.38
CA VAL A 409 -5.08 -3.11 16.17
C VAL A 409 -4.56 -3.87 14.96
N GLY A 410 -5.49 -4.28 14.09
CA GLY A 410 -5.20 -4.88 12.80
C GLY A 410 -4.97 -3.81 11.74
N PHE A 411 -4.06 -4.10 10.82
CA PHE A 411 -3.73 -3.29 9.64
C PHE A 411 -4.00 -4.09 8.38
N GLY A 412 -4.61 -3.46 7.38
CA GLY A 412 -4.82 -4.16 6.13
C GLY A 412 -5.55 -3.33 5.08
N TRP A 413 -6.19 -4.05 4.18
CA TRP A 413 -7.02 -3.43 3.17
C TRP A 413 -8.39 -4.11 3.09
N ILE A 414 -9.36 -3.34 2.64
CA ILE A 414 -10.71 -3.79 2.37
C ILE A 414 -11.02 -3.51 0.90
N THR A 415 -11.43 -4.54 0.18
CA THR A 415 -11.99 -4.39 -1.16
C THR A 415 -13.45 -4.80 -1.13
N LEU A 416 -14.32 -3.91 -1.57
CA LEU A 416 -15.73 -4.19 -1.81
C LEU A 416 -15.99 -4.22 -3.30
N ARG A 417 -16.92 -5.09 -3.73
CA ARG A 417 -17.49 -5.08 -5.08
C ARG A 417 -19.01 -5.06 -4.97
N ARG A 418 -19.67 -4.09 -5.60
CA ARG A 418 -21.12 -4.07 -5.66
C ARG A 418 -21.61 -5.13 -6.64
N SER A 419 -21.95 -6.32 -6.14
CA SER A 419 -22.42 -7.45 -6.94
C SER A 419 -23.92 -7.48 -7.14
N GLY A 420 -24.69 -6.79 -6.30
CA GLY A 420 -26.15 -6.88 -6.28
C GLY A 420 -26.68 -8.23 -5.78
N SER A 421 -25.81 -9.11 -5.28
CA SER A 421 -26.17 -10.45 -4.83
C SER A 421 -27.01 -10.40 -3.54
N GLU A 422 -28.04 -11.21 -3.46
CA GLU A 422 -28.81 -11.43 -2.22
C GLU A 422 -28.01 -12.22 -1.19
N SER A 423 -26.98 -12.96 -1.64
CA SER A 423 -26.07 -13.75 -0.80
C SER A 423 -24.63 -13.38 -1.13
N PRO A 424 -24.16 -12.23 -0.64
CA PRO A 424 -22.81 -11.74 -0.93
C PRO A 424 -21.74 -12.65 -0.34
N SER A 425 -20.59 -12.74 -1.03
CA SER A 425 -19.40 -13.42 -0.54
C SER A 425 -18.56 -12.47 0.28
N VAL A 426 -18.30 -12.81 1.54
CA VAL A 426 -17.39 -12.04 2.41
C VAL A 426 -16.23 -12.95 2.82
N THR A 427 -15.06 -12.66 2.27
CA THR A 427 -13.82 -13.35 2.60
C THR A 427 -12.97 -12.49 3.52
N VAL A 428 -12.56 -13.02 4.66
CA VAL A 428 -11.68 -12.35 5.62
C VAL A 428 -10.44 -13.19 5.85
N ASP A 429 -9.33 -12.72 5.28
CA ASP A 429 -8.03 -13.39 5.35
C ASP A 429 -7.11 -12.72 6.37
N GLU A 430 -6.35 -13.52 7.09
CA GLU A 430 -5.16 -13.07 7.82
C GLU A 430 -3.93 -13.51 7.02
N TRP A 431 -3.21 -12.53 6.48
CA TRP A 431 -2.13 -12.81 5.53
C TRP A 431 -0.87 -11.98 5.83
N PRO A 432 -0.08 -12.36 6.84
CA PRO A 432 1.14 -11.64 7.20
C PRO A 432 2.33 -11.94 6.26
N HIS A 433 2.10 -12.77 5.24
CA HIS A 433 3.16 -13.22 4.33
C HIS A 433 3.41 -12.21 3.20
N PRO A 434 4.62 -12.20 2.61
CA PRO A 434 4.92 -11.38 1.45
C PRO A 434 3.95 -11.62 0.30
N VAL A 435 3.60 -10.57 -0.41
CA VAL A 435 2.76 -10.59 -1.61
C VAL A 435 3.52 -9.95 -2.76
N GLN A 436 3.24 -10.36 -3.99
CA GLN A 436 3.84 -9.75 -5.17
C GLN A 436 2.86 -8.73 -5.76
N GLN A 437 3.26 -7.47 -5.75
CA GLN A 437 2.52 -6.42 -6.44
C GLN A 437 2.95 -6.29 -7.92
N PRO A 438 2.08 -5.81 -8.82
CA PRO A 438 0.71 -5.32 -8.55
C PRO A 438 -0.29 -6.46 -8.30
N LEU A 439 -1.24 -6.23 -7.39
CA LEU A 439 -2.29 -7.19 -7.01
C LEU A 439 -3.66 -6.90 -7.64
N GLY A 440 -3.82 -5.82 -8.38
CA GLY A 440 -5.13 -5.42 -8.91
C GLY A 440 -5.82 -6.51 -9.71
N GLU A 441 -5.07 -7.26 -10.54
CA GLU A 441 -5.61 -8.38 -11.30
C GLU A 441 -5.99 -9.55 -10.39
N ALA A 442 -5.16 -9.91 -9.42
CA ALA A 442 -5.45 -10.97 -8.44
C ALA A 442 -6.71 -10.66 -7.61
N VAL A 443 -6.96 -9.37 -7.34
CA VAL A 443 -8.19 -8.89 -6.70
C VAL A 443 -9.40 -9.13 -7.62
N ARG A 444 -9.32 -8.73 -8.87
CA ARG A 444 -10.39 -8.94 -9.86
C ARG A 444 -10.72 -10.43 -10.02
N GLU A 445 -9.70 -11.26 -10.15
CA GLU A 445 -9.82 -12.71 -10.28
C GLU A 445 -10.41 -13.37 -9.03
N HIS A 446 -10.05 -12.88 -7.84
CA HIS A 446 -10.65 -13.36 -6.59
C HIS A 446 -12.19 -13.28 -6.68
N PHE A 447 -12.74 -12.12 -7.05
CA PHE A 447 -14.19 -11.95 -7.16
C PHE A 447 -14.79 -12.76 -8.31
N ALA A 448 -14.10 -12.91 -9.42
CA ALA A 448 -14.55 -13.76 -10.52
C ALA A 448 -14.64 -15.24 -10.10
N ARG A 449 -13.66 -15.74 -9.33
CA ARG A 449 -13.69 -17.09 -8.76
C ARG A 449 -14.84 -17.27 -7.75
N GLN A 450 -15.11 -16.26 -6.92
CA GLN A 450 -16.26 -16.30 -6.00
C GLN A 450 -17.60 -16.36 -6.76
N ASP A 451 -17.73 -15.62 -7.86
CA ASP A 451 -18.90 -15.69 -8.72
C ASP A 451 -19.08 -17.07 -9.36
N PHE A 452 -17.98 -17.63 -9.86
CA PHE A 452 -17.99 -18.99 -10.41
C PHE A 452 -18.45 -20.01 -9.36
N LEU A 453 -17.84 -20.01 -8.18
CA LEU A 453 -18.14 -20.96 -7.11
C LEU A 453 -19.57 -20.82 -6.56
N ARG A 454 -20.12 -19.59 -6.58
CA ARG A 454 -21.49 -19.32 -6.12
C ARG A 454 -22.55 -19.89 -7.06
N ARG A 455 -22.30 -19.84 -8.36
CA ARG A 455 -23.25 -20.30 -9.39
C ARG A 455 -23.07 -21.76 -9.80
N THR A 456 -22.01 -22.43 -9.36
CA THR A 456 -21.63 -23.77 -9.79
C THR A 456 -21.83 -24.75 -8.62
N ASP A 457 -22.76 -25.68 -8.74
CA ASP A 457 -22.92 -26.76 -7.78
C ASP A 457 -21.84 -27.86 -7.98
N ASP A 458 -21.86 -28.91 -7.15
CA ASP A 458 -20.83 -29.96 -7.21
C ASP A 458 -20.96 -30.83 -8.48
N ALA A 459 -22.17 -31.01 -8.97
CA ALA A 459 -22.39 -31.78 -10.21
C ALA A 459 -21.88 -30.99 -11.43
N GLU A 460 -22.17 -29.69 -11.48
CA GLU A 460 -21.67 -28.77 -12.50
C GLU A 460 -20.13 -28.62 -12.42
N LEU A 461 -19.57 -28.54 -11.21
CA LEU A 461 -18.12 -28.48 -10.99
C LEU A 461 -17.41 -29.72 -11.58
N LEU A 462 -17.98 -30.90 -11.40
CA LEU A 462 -17.43 -32.15 -11.98
C LEU A 462 -17.50 -32.17 -13.52
N THR A 463 -18.39 -31.41 -14.14
CA THR A 463 -18.46 -31.27 -15.60
C THR A 463 -17.56 -30.15 -16.13
N THR A 464 -17.09 -29.26 -15.26
CA THR A 464 -16.24 -28.13 -15.62
C THR A 464 -14.82 -28.60 -15.99
N THR A 465 -14.27 -27.99 -17.01
CA THR A 465 -12.86 -28.13 -17.38
C THR A 465 -12.04 -27.09 -16.58
N LEU A 466 -11.00 -27.56 -15.91
CA LEU A 466 -10.13 -26.72 -15.09
C LEU A 466 -8.69 -26.74 -15.62
N LYS A 467 -8.00 -25.65 -15.43
CA LYS A 467 -6.58 -25.49 -15.75
C LYS A 467 -5.81 -25.11 -14.48
N LEU A 468 -4.61 -25.66 -14.32
CA LEU A 468 -3.67 -25.20 -13.28
C LEU A 468 -3.26 -23.76 -13.60
N ALA A 469 -3.33 -22.88 -12.59
CA ALA A 469 -2.95 -21.47 -12.75
C ALA A 469 -1.45 -21.35 -13.04
N ASP A 470 -1.07 -20.34 -13.84
CA ASP A 470 0.32 -20.09 -14.17
C ASP A 470 1.14 -19.75 -12.91
N GLY A 471 2.37 -20.27 -12.83
CA GLY A 471 3.27 -20.06 -11.68
C GLY A 471 2.88 -20.85 -10.42
N VAL A 472 2.08 -21.89 -10.55
CA VAL A 472 1.86 -22.85 -9.45
C VAL A 472 2.97 -23.90 -9.49
N LEU A 473 3.69 -24.02 -8.37
CA LEU A 473 4.73 -25.01 -8.14
C LEU A 473 4.25 -26.09 -7.17
N GLN A 474 4.75 -27.31 -7.34
CA GLN A 474 4.56 -28.39 -6.38
C GLN A 474 5.83 -28.61 -5.58
N GLU A 475 5.70 -28.61 -4.26
CA GLU A 475 6.76 -28.94 -3.31
C GLU A 475 6.41 -30.26 -2.61
N GLN A 476 7.39 -31.15 -2.51
CA GLN A 476 7.25 -32.40 -1.76
C GLN A 476 8.06 -32.28 -0.47
N VAL A 477 7.42 -32.53 0.67
CA VAL A 477 8.03 -32.36 1.99
C VAL A 477 7.96 -33.72 2.73
N GLY A 478 9.11 -34.15 3.21
CA GLY A 478 9.28 -35.37 4.00
C GLY A 478 10.67 -35.47 4.59
N PRO A 479 10.94 -36.52 5.40
CA PRO A 479 12.26 -36.77 5.97
C PRO A 479 13.30 -37.03 4.86
N PRO A 480 14.56 -36.64 5.07
CA PRO A 480 15.62 -36.90 4.11
C PRO A 480 15.73 -38.40 3.79
N GLY A 481 15.63 -38.76 2.50
CA GLY A 481 15.73 -40.12 2.02
C GLY A 481 14.44 -40.93 2.05
N ALA A 482 13.30 -40.33 2.40
CA ALA A 482 12.00 -40.98 2.21
C ALA A 482 11.68 -41.12 0.72
N GLU A 483 11.14 -42.27 0.30
CA GLU A 483 10.67 -42.47 -1.07
C GLU A 483 9.37 -41.71 -1.33
N ASP A 484 8.49 -41.64 -0.33
CA ASP A 484 7.22 -40.96 -0.40
C ASP A 484 7.25 -39.68 0.46
N PRO A 485 6.69 -38.54 -0.03
CA PRO A 485 6.57 -37.33 0.77
C PRO A 485 5.52 -37.52 1.88
N GLU A 486 5.77 -36.89 3.05
CA GLU A 486 4.76 -36.83 4.12
C GLU A 486 3.56 -35.96 3.71
N HIS A 487 3.83 -34.94 2.92
CA HIS A 487 2.80 -34.08 2.34
C HIS A 487 3.28 -33.35 1.08
N VAL A 488 2.31 -32.96 0.28
CA VAL A 488 2.53 -32.15 -0.93
C VAL A 488 1.95 -30.77 -0.70
N VAL A 489 2.68 -29.76 -1.12
CA VAL A 489 2.26 -28.36 -1.05
C VAL A 489 2.23 -27.79 -2.47
N LEU A 490 1.10 -27.21 -2.86
CA LEU A 490 1.01 -26.35 -4.02
C LEU A 490 1.31 -24.91 -3.59
N ARG A 491 2.20 -24.21 -4.32
CA ARG A 491 2.61 -22.85 -4.02
C ARG A 491 2.49 -21.95 -5.23
N GLN A 492 1.89 -20.77 -5.05
CA GLN A 492 1.87 -19.72 -6.06
C GLN A 492 3.16 -18.89 -6.01
N GLU A 493 3.76 -18.63 -7.16
CA GLU A 493 4.90 -17.71 -7.31
C GLU A 493 4.45 -16.25 -7.33
N PHE A 494 3.23 -15.96 -7.79
CA PHE A 494 2.71 -14.63 -8.05
C PHE A 494 1.54 -14.26 -7.13
N GLY A 495 1.18 -12.98 -7.14
CA GLY A 495 0.02 -12.44 -6.46
C GLY A 495 0.10 -12.59 -4.94
N MET A 496 -0.87 -13.28 -4.34
CA MET A 496 -0.89 -13.54 -2.88
C MET A 496 0.16 -14.54 -2.43
N ARG A 497 0.77 -15.29 -3.34
CA ARG A 497 1.79 -16.31 -3.04
C ARG A 497 1.29 -17.36 -2.04
N ARG A 498 0.04 -17.80 -2.22
CA ARG A 498 -0.60 -18.78 -1.34
C ARG A 498 0.12 -20.12 -1.42
N ALA A 499 0.03 -20.87 -0.33
CA ALA A 499 0.46 -22.26 -0.26
C ALA A 499 -0.68 -23.12 0.29
N ALA A 500 -1.01 -24.21 -0.38
CA ALA A 500 -2.04 -25.14 0.04
C ALA A 500 -1.45 -26.54 0.19
N ARG A 501 -1.66 -27.14 1.35
CA ARG A 501 -1.34 -28.55 1.54
C ARG A 501 -2.43 -29.39 0.88
N VAL A 502 -2.03 -30.33 0.06
CA VAL A 502 -2.91 -31.26 -0.63
C VAL A 502 -2.48 -32.69 -0.36
N ASP A 503 -3.41 -33.65 -0.48
CA ASP A 503 -3.09 -35.06 -0.49
C ASP A 503 -2.58 -35.53 -1.87
N THR A 504 -2.20 -36.76 -1.99
CA THR A 504 -1.70 -37.35 -3.25
C THR A 504 -2.72 -37.23 -4.39
N VAL A 505 -4.02 -37.40 -4.07
CA VAL A 505 -5.10 -37.30 -5.05
C VAL A 505 -5.24 -35.83 -5.53
N GLY A 506 -5.26 -34.89 -4.59
CA GLY A 506 -5.33 -33.45 -4.91
C GLY A 506 -4.13 -32.97 -5.72
N ALA A 507 -2.92 -33.46 -5.39
CA ALA A 507 -1.72 -33.14 -6.16
C ALA A 507 -1.78 -33.74 -7.57
N GLY A 508 -2.16 -35.00 -7.69
CA GLY A 508 -2.36 -35.70 -8.97
C GLY A 508 -3.43 -35.02 -9.82
N PHE A 509 -4.54 -34.63 -9.21
CA PHE A 509 -5.62 -33.92 -9.87
C PHE A 509 -5.12 -32.55 -10.42
N ALA A 510 -4.50 -31.72 -9.58
CA ALA A 510 -3.98 -30.43 -10.00
C ALA A 510 -2.94 -30.56 -11.12
N GLY A 511 -2.06 -31.59 -11.04
CA GLY A 511 -0.99 -31.79 -12.01
C GLY A 511 -1.47 -32.20 -13.43
N VAL A 512 -2.71 -32.69 -13.57
CA VAL A 512 -3.30 -33.05 -14.87
C VAL A 512 -4.41 -32.12 -15.35
N CYS A 513 -4.69 -31.06 -14.58
CA CYS A 513 -5.60 -30.00 -15.00
C CYS A 513 -4.93 -29.10 -16.04
N ASP A 514 -4.99 -29.49 -17.31
CA ASP A 514 -4.39 -28.77 -18.44
C ASP A 514 -5.42 -28.01 -19.32
N GLY A 515 -6.68 -28.04 -18.92
CA GLY A 515 -7.78 -27.41 -19.65
C GLY A 515 -8.39 -28.31 -20.74
N THR A 516 -8.10 -29.62 -20.78
CA THR A 516 -8.62 -30.53 -21.83
C THR A 516 -9.74 -31.43 -21.36
N LEU A 517 -9.69 -31.89 -20.11
CA LEU A 517 -10.66 -32.84 -19.55
C LEU A 517 -11.47 -32.18 -18.42
N SER A 518 -12.74 -32.60 -18.29
CA SER A 518 -13.55 -32.18 -17.15
C SER A 518 -13.04 -32.82 -15.85
N ALA A 519 -13.28 -32.12 -14.73
CA ALA A 519 -12.85 -32.56 -13.39
C ALA A 519 -13.29 -34.00 -13.08
N GLY A 520 -14.53 -34.37 -13.40
CA GLY A 520 -15.05 -35.74 -13.20
C GLY A 520 -14.31 -36.79 -14.01
N ARG A 521 -13.92 -36.50 -15.27
CA ARG A 521 -13.14 -37.44 -16.09
C ARG A 521 -11.72 -37.64 -15.54
N ILE A 522 -11.12 -36.59 -15.03
CA ILE A 522 -9.80 -36.64 -14.36
C ILE A 522 -9.92 -37.54 -13.11
N LEU A 523 -10.96 -37.35 -12.29
CA LEU A 523 -11.18 -38.16 -11.09
C LEU A 523 -11.43 -39.64 -11.41
N ASP A 524 -12.16 -39.93 -12.49
CA ASP A 524 -12.35 -41.33 -12.94
C ASP A 524 -11.03 -42.00 -13.30
N ALA A 525 -10.17 -41.29 -14.02
CA ALA A 525 -8.86 -41.83 -14.38
C ALA A 525 -7.97 -42.05 -13.14
N ILE A 526 -7.99 -41.12 -12.18
CA ILE A 526 -7.26 -41.27 -10.91
C ILE A 526 -7.81 -42.46 -10.09
N ALA A 527 -9.14 -42.59 -9.99
CA ALA A 527 -9.76 -43.70 -9.29
C ALA A 527 -9.35 -45.06 -9.87
N GLN A 528 -9.32 -45.17 -11.21
CA GLN A 528 -8.85 -46.36 -11.90
C GLN A 528 -7.38 -46.68 -11.60
N LEU A 529 -6.51 -45.68 -11.54
CA LEU A 529 -5.09 -45.86 -11.22
C LEU A 529 -4.87 -46.32 -9.78
N LEU A 530 -5.68 -45.78 -8.85
CA LEU A 530 -5.58 -46.13 -7.42
C LEU A 530 -6.35 -47.39 -7.03
N GLY A 531 -7.20 -47.92 -7.91
CA GLY A 531 -8.08 -49.04 -7.60
C GLY A 531 -9.23 -48.65 -6.64
N GLU A 532 -9.59 -47.37 -6.61
CA GLU A 532 -10.70 -46.80 -5.82
C GLU A 532 -12.01 -46.79 -6.64
N ASP A 533 -13.15 -46.69 -5.93
CA ASP A 533 -14.45 -46.48 -6.57
C ASP A 533 -14.56 -45.02 -7.09
N PRO A 534 -14.79 -44.81 -8.40
CA PRO A 534 -14.95 -43.47 -8.96
C PRO A 534 -16.07 -42.66 -8.31
N VAL A 535 -17.14 -43.28 -7.85
CA VAL A 535 -18.26 -42.59 -7.19
C VAL A 535 -17.81 -41.99 -5.86
N VAL A 536 -17.06 -42.75 -5.06
CA VAL A 536 -16.53 -42.29 -3.77
C VAL A 536 -15.57 -41.11 -3.98
N LEU A 537 -14.73 -41.17 -5.01
CA LEU A 537 -13.79 -40.10 -5.29
C LEU A 537 -14.50 -38.82 -5.75
N ARG A 538 -15.52 -38.96 -6.60
CA ARG A 538 -16.34 -37.83 -7.05
C ARG A 538 -17.12 -37.14 -5.92
N ASP A 539 -17.57 -37.91 -4.92
CA ASP A 539 -18.28 -37.37 -3.75
C ASP A 539 -17.32 -36.64 -2.79
N ARG A 540 -16.08 -37.10 -2.67
CA ARG A 540 -15.08 -36.54 -1.73
C ARG A 540 -14.36 -35.30 -2.23
N MET A 541 -14.10 -35.23 -3.54
CA MET A 541 -13.18 -34.21 -4.10
C MET A 541 -13.75 -32.81 -4.35
N PRO A 542 -15.06 -32.60 -4.52
CA PRO A 542 -15.57 -31.24 -4.82
C PRO A 542 -15.15 -30.18 -3.82
N GLU A 543 -15.12 -30.46 -2.52
CA GLU A 543 -14.66 -29.50 -1.49
C GLU A 543 -13.21 -29.08 -1.72
N SER A 544 -12.32 -30.04 -1.99
CA SER A 544 -10.91 -29.74 -2.29
C SER A 544 -10.75 -28.95 -3.59
N ILE A 545 -11.52 -29.30 -4.62
CA ILE A 545 -11.51 -28.57 -5.89
C ILE A 545 -12.00 -27.13 -5.69
N ARG A 546 -13.09 -26.92 -4.94
CA ARG A 546 -13.61 -25.57 -4.60
C ARG A 546 -12.57 -24.76 -3.85
N MET A 547 -11.86 -25.36 -2.90
CA MET A 547 -10.78 -24.70 -2.17
C MET A 547 -9.67 -24.27 -3.13
N LEU A 548 -9.22 -25.16 -4.02
CA LEU A 548 -8.15 -24.84 -4.98
C LEU A 548 -8.57 -23.75 -5.97
N VAL A 549 -9.81 -23.79 -6.46
CA VAL A 549 -10.37 -22.74 -7.32
C VAL A 549 -10.48 -21.43 -6.52
N GLY A 550 -11.08 -21.44 -5.34
CA GLY A 550 -11.29 -20.24 -4.51
C GLY A 550 -10.00 -19.54 -4.14
N GLN A 551 -8.92 -20.31 -3.92
CA GLN A 551 -7.60 -19.78 -3.61
C GLN A 551 -6.77 -19.42 -4.87
N GLY A 552 -7.25 -19.75 -6.07
CA GLY A 552 -6.59 -19.42 -7.33
C GLY A 552 -5.45 -20.36 -7.72
N PHE A 553 -5.49 -21.63 -7.30
CA PHE A 553 -4.58 -22.66 -7.81
C PHE A 553 -5.12 -23.29 -9.09
N LEU A 554 -6.44 -23.31 -9.25
CA LEU A 554 -7.13 -23.81 -10.44
C LEU A 554 -8.04 -22.72 -11.00
N GLU A 555 -8.15 -22.68 -12.31
CA GLU A 555 -8.96 -21.73 -13.06
C GLU A 555 -9.97 -22.49 -13.94
N PRO A 556 -11.27 -22.10 -13.93
CA PRO A 556 -12.21 -22.63 -14.90
C PRO A 556 -11.86 -22.14 -16.30
N VAL A 557 -11.86 -23.06 -17.27
CA VAL A 557 -11.67 -22.71 -18.69
C VAL A 557 -13.03 -22.30 -19.23
N GLU A 558 -13.12 -21.06 -19.74
CA GLU A 558 -14.32 -20.59 -20.44
C GLU A 558 -14.49 -21.40 -21.72
N GLY A 559 -15.66 -22.05 -21.87
CA GLY A 559 -16.02 -22.89 -23.02
C GLY A 559 -16.39 -22.08 -24.25
#